data_21aac2362a5a400e6ac9aaf4a56afb24
#
_entry.id   21aac2362a5a400e6ac9aaf4a56afb24
#
_cell.length_a   1.000
_cell.length_b   1.000
_cell.length_c   1.000
_cell.angle_alpha   90.00
_cell.angle_beta   90.00
_cell.angle_gamma   90.00
#
_symmetry.space_group_name_H-M   'P 1'
#
loop_
_entity.id
_entity.type
_entity.pdbx_description
1 polymer ?
#
loop_
_entity_poly.entity_id
_entity_poly.type
_entity_poly.pdbx_seq_one_letter_code
_entity_poly.pdbx_strand_id
1 'polypeptide(L)' 'MKNAKIKAAMFEHDIKQWELARIMGIHEASLSRKLRDELPAAEQEKIVNLIRTHTERGGENHVELC' A
#
# COMPACT_ATOMS: atom_id res chain seq x y z
N MET A 1 1.35 14.78 9.16
CA MET A 1 1.35 13.32 9.09
C MET A 1 2.35 12.86 8.04
N LYS A 2 3.20 11.92 8.41
CA LYS A 2 4.20 11.43 7.48
C LYS A 2 3.57 10.48 6.48
N ASN A 3 4.06 10.54 5.25
CA ASN A 3 3.60 9.67 4.17
C ASN A 3 2.10 9.78 3.95
N ALA A 4 1.63 11.02 3.95
CA ALA A 4 0.19 11.28 3.84
C ALA A 4 -0.43 10.67 2.59
N LYS A 5 0.28 10.72 1.48
CA LYS A 5 -0.26 10.18 0.23
C LYS A 5 -0.47 8.67 0.33
N ILE A 6 0.49 7.99 0.95
CA ILE A 6 0.39 6.54 1.09
C ILE A 6 -0.76 6.20 2.03
N LYS A 7 -0.85 6.91 3.15
CA LYS A 7 -1.90 6.63 4.11
C LYS A 7 -3.28 6.93 3.56
N ALA A 8 -3.37 8.00 2.80
CA ALA A 8 -4.64 8.34 2.16
C ALA A 8 -5.06 7.25 1.19
N ALA A 9 -4.12 6.74 0.41
CA ALA A 9 -4.42 5.69 -0.54
C ALA A 9 -4.84 4.41 0.17
N MET A 10 -4.16 4.07 1.25
CA MET A 10 -4.51 2.89 2.02
C MET A 10 -5.93 3.01 2.57
N PHE A 11 -6.25 4.16 3.08
CA PHE A 11 -7.57 4.40 3.63
C PHE A 11 -8.63 4.36 2.53
N GLU A 12 -8.33 4.99 1.43
CA GLU A 12 -9.26 5.08 0.31
C GLU A 12 -9.59 3.71 -0.25
N HIS A 13 -8.60 2.84 -0.32
CA HIS A 13 -8.78 1.51 -0.88
C HIS A 13 -8.93 0.43 0.19
N ASP A 14 -9.05 0.86 1.44
CA ASP A 14 -9.26 -0.05 2.57
C ASP A 14 -8.15 -1.11 2.63
N ILE A 15 -6.92 -0.66 2.56
CA ILE A 15 -5.76 -1.55 2.61
C ILE A 15 -5.06 -1.37 3.94
N LYS A 16 -4.81 -2.48 4.61
CA LYS A 16 -4.14 -2.46 5.89
C LYS A 16 -2.64 -2.57 5.69
N GLN A 17 -1.89 -2.24 6.73
CA GLN A 17 -0.44 -2.22 6.62
C GLN A 17 0.14 -3.58 6.24
N TRP A 18 -0.36 -4.65 6.82
CA TRP A 18 0.15 -5.96 6.47
C TRP A 18 -0.15 -6.29 5.02
N GLU A 19 -1.26 -5.80 4.54
CA GLU A 19 -1.66 -6.03 3.17
C GLU A 19 -0.75 -5.29 2.22
N LEU A 20 -0.41 -4.04 2.57
CA LEU A 20 0.52 -3.27 1.76
C LEU A 20 1.89 -3.93 1.73
N ALA A 21 2.32 -4.48 2.85
CA ALA A 21 3.60 -5.17 2.89
C ALA A 21 3.60 -6.33 1.91
N ARG A 22 2.50 -7.06 1.85
CA ARG A 22 2.37 -8.15 0.90
C ARG A 22 2.44 -7.66 -0.54
N ILE A 23 1.74 -6.57 -0.81
CA ILE A 23 1.76 -6.00 -2.15
C ILE A 23 3.16 -5.62 -2.55
N MET A 24 3.93 -5.09 -1.60
CA MET A 24 5.29 -4.67 -1.88
C MET A 24 6.30 -5.82 -1.81
N GLY A 25 5.87 -6.96 -1.33
CA GLY A 25 6.77 -8.11 -1.24
C GLY A 25 7.77 -8.02 -0.12
N ILE A 26 7.43 -7.35 0.97
CA ILE A 26 8.33 -7.20 2.11
C ILE A 26 7.60 -7.58 3.39
N HIS A 27 8.35 -7.71 4.46
CA HIS A 27 7.77 -8.00 5.76
C HIS A 27 7.08 -6.77 6.32
N GLU A 28 6.05 -7.00 7.11
CA GLU A 28 5.33 -5.91 7.73
C GLU A 28 6.24 -5.08 8.62
N ALA A 29 7.17 -5.72 9.30
CA ALA A 29 8.11 -5.00 10.15
C ALA A 29 8.98 -4.07 9.33
N SER A 30 9.38 -4.51 8.15
CA SER A 30 10.19 -3.68 7.26
C SER A 30 9.38 -2.49 6.79
N LEU A 31 8.14 -2.72 6.44
CA LEU A 31 7.28 -1.63 6.01
C LEU A 31 7.06 -0.64 7.13
N SER A 32 6.84 -1.13 8.33
CA SER A 32 6.63 -0.26 9.47
C SER A 32 7.81 0.67 9.67
N ARG A 33 9.02 0.12 9.56
CA ARG A 33 10.22 0.91 9.69
C ARG A 33 10.35 1.93 8.56
N LYS A 34 10.02 1.49 7.36
CA LYS A 34 10.09 2.36 6.19
C LYS A 34 9.15 3.55 6.32
N LEU A 35 7.97 3.32 6.86
CA LEU A 35 6.98 4.37 7.01
C LEU A 35 7.21 5.26 8.21
N ARG A 36 8.19 4.93 9.02
CA ARG A 36 8.49 5.75 10.18
C ARG A 36 8.96 7.13 9.77
N ASP A 37 9.68 7.21 8.67
CA ASP A 37 10.17 8.49 8.16
C ASP A 37 9.40 8.87 6.91
N GLU A 38 9.42 10.17 6.62
CA GLU A 38 8.76 10.66 5.41
C GLU A 38 9.52 10.17 4.18
N LEU A 39 8.86 9.47 3.31
CA LEU A 39 9.48 9.00 2.09
C LEU A 39 9.48 10.09 1.03
N PRO A 40 10.43 10.05 0.10
CA PRO A 40 10.44 11.02 -1.00
C PRO A 40 9.14 10.92 -1.79
N ALA A 41 8.73 12.03 -2.37
CA ALA A 41 7.49 12.08 -3.12
C ALA A 41 7.43 11.03 -4.21
N ALA A 42 8.55 10.82 -4.89
CA ALA A 42 8.58 9.84 -5.96
C ALA A 42 8.31 8.43 -5.45
N GLU A 43 8.83 8.11 -4.29
CA GLU A 43 8.62 6.80 -3.71
C GLU A 43 7.18 6.65 -3.22
N GLN A 44 6.63 7.69 -2.63
CA GLN A 44 5.25 7.64 -2.21
C GLN A 44 4.33 7.40 -3.39
N GLU A 45 4.62 8.07 -4.49
CA GLU A 45 3.80 7.90 -5.69
C GLU A 45 3.89 6.49 -6.24
N LYS A 46 5.07 5.91 -6.18
CA LYS A 46 5.26 4.55 -6.62
C LYS A 46 4.40 3.60 -5.80
N ILE A 47 4.41 3.78 -4.49
CA ILE A 47 3.62 2.93 -3.61
C ILE A 47 2.14 3.14 -3.84
N VAL A 48 1.72 4.38 -4.02
CA VAL A 48 0.32 4.67 -4.30
C VAL A 48 -0.12 3.98 -5.59
N ASN A 49 0.73 3.98 -6.58
CA ASN A 49 0.41 3.30 -7.83
C ASN A 49 0.30 1.80 -7.65
N LEU A 50 1.14 1.23 -6.80
CA LEU A 50 1.05 -0.19 -6.50
C LEU A 50 -0.28 -0.51 -5.84
N ILE A 51 -0.71 0.33 -4.91
CA ILE A 51 -1.98 0.14 -4.23
C ILE A 51 -3.12 0.20 -5.24
N ARG A 52 -3.07 1.17 -6.11
CA ARG A 52 -4.11 1.35 -7.11
C ARG A 52 -4.20 0.15 -8.03
N THR A 53 -3.05 -0.28 -8.53
CA THR A 53 -3.00 -1.41 -9.42
C THR A 53 -3.50 -2.68 -8.74
N HIS A 54 -3.09 -2.87 -7.49
CA HIS A 54 -3.52 -4.03 -6.74
C HIS A 54 -5.03 -4.02 -6.54
N THR A 55 -5.58 -2.88 -6.23
CA THR A 55 -7.02 -2.78 -5.99
C THR A 55 -7.81 -3.13 -7.23
N GLU A 56 -7.37 -2.65 -8.37
CA GLU A 56 -8.07 -2.95 -9.59
C GLU A 56 -8.06 -4.42 -9.91
N ARG A 57 -6.90 -5.06 -9.71
CA ARG A 57 -6.82 -6.50 -9.94
C ARG A 57 -7.38 -7.27 -8.79
N GLY A 58 -7.12 -6.79 -7.59
CA GLY A 58 -7.56 -7.48 -6.40
C GLY A 58 -9.04 -7.62 -6.32
N GLY A 59 -9.73 -6.63 -6.81
CA GLY A 59 -11.18 -6.72 -6.83
C GLY A 59 -11.64 -7.92 -7.61
N GLU A 60 -11.00 -8.16 -8.71
CA GLU A 60 -11.35 -9.31 -9.52
C GLU A 60 -10.97 -10.58 -8.85
N ASN A 61 -9.75 -10.63 -8.36
CA ASN A 61 -9.29 -11.82 -7.68
C ASN A 61 -10.16 -12.16 -6.51
N HIS A 62 -10.53 -11.13 -5.80
CA HIS A 62 -11.32 -11.34 -4.63
C HIS A 62 -12.64 -12.00 -4.99
N VAL A 63 -13.20 -11.58 -6.07
CA VAL A 63 -14.45 -12.13 -6.50
C VAL A 63 -14.32 -13.59 -6.86
N GLU A 64 -13.28 -13.90 -7.56
CA GLU A 64 -13.18 -15.24 -8.02
C GLU A 64 -12.82 -16.22 -6.94
N LEU A 65 -12.26 -15.73 -5.88
CA LEU A 65 -11.97 -16.60 -4.79
C LEU A 65 -13.19 -17.13 -4.11
N CYS A 66 -14.24 -16.48 -4.26
CA CYS A 66 -15.48 -16.89 -3.63
C CYS A 66 -16.16 -17.98 -4.35
#